data_43f7168c1effc93d9d10f2d448a60eb8
#
_entry.id   43f7168c1effc93d9d10f2d448a60eb8
#
_cell.length_a   1.000
_cell.length_b   1.000
_cell.length_c   1.000
_cell.angle_alpha   90.00
_cell.angle_beta   90.00
_cell.angle_gamma   90.00
#
_symmetry.space_group_name_H-M   'P 1'
#
loop_
_entity.id
_entity.type
_entity.pdbx_description
1 polymer ?
#
loop_
_entity_poly.entity_id
_entity_poly.type
_entity_poly.pdbx_seq_one_letter_code
_entity_poly.pdbx_strand_id
1 'polypeptide(L)'
;MNLQKLQTTIKGIDIYILDQILKNRYQTGEKILDAGCGSGRNLKWFYASNFEIHGIDICTEDIEYCKEIYSTQKENFRVSSIEEIKYKSNSFNHIICNAVLHFAKDFTHFIKMFEKLLEILKPQGTLFIRMASNFGIEDKVQYLENGVYELPDGTTRFLLTQHILDNLLSEYNLTVEEILKTTIVHNKRSMTTVVFKLE
;
A
#
# COMPACT_ATOMS: atom_id res chain seq x y z
N MET A 1 11.77 -26.33 -0.06
CA MET A 1 12.52 -25.04 -0.03
C MET A 1 13.39 -25.05 1.22
N ASN A 2 14.70 -24.80 1.12
CA ASN A 2 15.56 -24.74 2.32
C ASN A 2 15.42 -23.36 3.00
N LEU A 3 15.85 -23.26 4.27
CA LEU A 3 15.72 -22.06 5.09
C LEU A 3 16.39 -20.83 4.46
N GLN A 4 17.57 -21.01 3.85
CA GLN A 4 18.29 -19.92 3.20
C GLN A 4 17.54 -19.36 2.00
N LYS A 5 16.94 -20.22 1.17
CA LYS A 5 16.11 -19.78 0.03
C LYS A 5 14.86 -19.06 0.51
N LEU A 6 14.22 -19.56 1.58
CA LEU A 6 13.07 -18.88 2.19
C LEU A 6 13.46 -17.47 2.67
N GLN A 7 14.52 -17.37 3.48
CA GLN A 7 15.00 -16.09 4.01
C GLN A 7 15.31 -15.09 2.89
N THR A 8 15.98 -15.51 1.83
CA THR A 8 16.29 -14.64 0.69
C THR A 8 15.03 -14.12 0.01
N THR A 9 14.02 -14.99 -0.17
CA THR A 9 12.76 -14.65 -0.84
C THR A 9 11.93 -13.66 -0.05
N ILE A 10 11.90 -13.76 1.29
CA ILE A 10 11.04 -12.92 2.14
C ILE A 10 11.77 -11.75 2.82
N LYS A 11 13.12 -11.69 2.72
CA LYS A 11 13.92 -10.67 3.38
C LYS A 11 13.50 -9.26 2.97
N GLY A 12 13.11 -8.45 3.96
CA GLY A 12 12.73 -7.05 3.78
C GLY A 12 11.28 -6.82 3.35
N ILE A 13 10.49 -7.86 3.08
CA ILE A 13 9.05 -7.71 2.86
C ILE A 13 8.41 -7.19 4.14
N ASP A 14 7.45 -6.28 4.00
CA ASP A 14 6.66 -5.79 5.13
C ASP A 14 5.92 -6.96 5.80
N ILE A 15 5.97 -7.02 7.14
CA ILE A 15 5.41 -8.15 7.90
C ILE A 15 3.91 -8.34 7.66
N TYR A 16 3.16 -7.26 7.42
CA TYR A 16 1.72 -7.34 7.17
C TYR A 16 1.40 -7.81 5.75
N ILE A 17 2.29 -7.57 4.77
CA ILE A 17 2.19 -8.18 3.44
C ILE A 17 2.52 -9.66 3.53
N LEU A 18 3.55 -10.02 4.30
CA LEU A 18 3.89 -11.42 4.55
C LEU A 18 2.74 -12.17 5.24
N ASP A 19 2.02 -11.54 6.18
CA ASP A 19 0.82 -12.08 6.79
C ASP A 19 -0.27 -12.40 5.75
N GLN A 20 -0.50 -11.52 4.75
CA GLN A 20 -1.46 -11.77 3.66
C GLN A 20 -1.02 -12.94 2.77
N ILE A 21 0.28 -13.05 2.48
CA ILE A 21 0.85 -14.19 1.75
C ILE A 21 0.60 -15.50 2.52
N LEU A 22 0.89 -15.52 3.82
CA LEU A 22 0.70 -16.70 4.67
C LEU A 22 -0.79 -17.10 4.84
N LYS A 23 -1.70 -16.15 4.70
CA LYS A 23 -3.16 -16.40 4.67
C LYS A 23 -3.66 -16.90 3.32
N ASN A 24 -2.76 -17.10 2.36
CA ASN A 24 -3.07 -17.58 1.02
C ASN A 24 -4.11 -16.71 0.28
N ARG A 25 -4.01 -15.37 0.44
CA ARG A 25 -4.93 -14.43 -0.21
C ARG A 25 -4.64 -14.20 -1.70
N TYR A 26 -3.47 -14.59 -2.17
CA TYR A 26 -2.98 -14.37 -3.52
C TYR A 26 -2.85 -15.68 -4.28
N GLN A 27 -3.28 -15.71 -5.54
CA GLN A 27 -3.21 -16.91 -6.38
C GLN A 27 -2.20 -16.71 -7.50
N THR A 28 -1.39 -17.73 -7.80
CA THR A 28 -0.39 -17.68 -8.87
C THR A 28 -1.05 -17.30 -10.21
N GLY A 29 -0.41 -16.41 -10.95
CA GLY A 29 -0.92 -15.88 -12.21
C GLY A 29 -1.76 -14.60 -12.06
N GLU A 30 -2.08 -14.18 -10.85
CA GLU A 30 -2.72 -12.90 -10.62
C GLU A 30 -1.75 -11.74 -10.83
N LYS A 31 -2.33 -10.58 -11.14
CA LYS A 31 -1.61 -9.33 -11.40
C LYS A 31 -1.61 -8.45 -10.16
N ILE A 32 -0.41 -8.06 -9.73
CA ILE A 32 -0.19 -7.26 -8.53
C ILE A 32 0.52 -5.96 -8.89
N LEU A 33 0.03 -4.84 -8.34
CA LEU A 33 0.71 -3.54 -8.36
C LEU A 33 1.20 -3.20 -6.94
N ASP A 34 2.45 -2.78 -6.83
CA ASP A 34 2.96 -2.05 -5.66
C ASP A 34 3.03 -0.56 -6.02
N ALA A 35 2.10 0.23 -5.47
CA ALA A 35 1.97 1.66 -5.72
C ALA A 35 2.77 2.45 -4.67
N GLY A 36 3.90 3.01 -5.08
CA GLY A 36 4.98 3.50 -4.23
C GLY A 36 5.90 2.36 -3.82
N CYS A 37 6.41 1.63 -4.82
CA CYS A 37 7.16 0.40 -4.60
C CYS A 37 8.55 0.62 -4.02
N GLY A 38 9.10 1.85 -4.09
CA GLY A 38 10.50 2.11 -3.79
C GLY A 38 11.39 1.10 -4.51
N SER A 39 12.37 0.53 -3.84
CA SER A 39 13.26 -0.51 -4.39
C SER A 39 12.62 -1.90 -4.59
N GLY A 40 11.30 -2.00 -4.58
CA GLY A 40 10.55 -3.22 -4.92
C GLY A 40 10.59 -4.33 -3.85
N ARG A 41 10.98 -4.03 -2.61
CA ARG A 41 11.19 -5.05 -1.56
C ARG A 41 9.97 -5.94 -1.30
N ASN A 42 8.76 -5.41 -1.45
CA ASN A 42 7.51 -6.13 -1.20
C ASN A 42 7.12 -7.09 -2.33
N LEU A 43 7.70 -6.92 -3.53
CA LEU A 43 7.39 -7.72 -4.72
C LEU A 43 8.24 -9.01 -4.83
N LYS A 44 9.26 -9.19 -4.00
CA LYS A 44 10.20 -10.32 -4.12
C LYS A 44 9.55 -11.69 -4.14
N TRP A 45 8.66 -11.95 -3.18
CA TRP A 45 7.98 -13.23 -3.10
C TRP A 45 7.03 -13.44 -4.28
N PHE A 46 6.32 -12.41 -4.69
CA PHE A 46 5.38 -12.46 -5.82
C PHE A 46 6.12 -12.79 -7.12
N TYR A 47 7.25 -12.12 -7.37
CA TYR A 47 8.10 -12.42 -8.52
C TYR A 47 8.62 -13.85 -8.51
N ALA A 48 9.15 -14.32 -7.36
CA ALA A 48 9.66 -15.68 -7.20
C ALA A 48 8.54 -16.75 -7.30
N SER A 49 7.28 -16.36 -7.13
CA SER A 49 6.09 -17.23 -7.20
C SER A 49 5.31 -17.09 -8.51
N ASN A 50 5.91 -16.47 -9.55
CA ASN A 50 5.38 -16.33 -10.90
C ASN A 50 4.08 -15.49 -10.99
N PHE A 51 3.93 -14.47 -10.15
CA PHE A 51 2.91 -13.45 -10.34
C PHE A 51 3.30 -12.47 -11.44
N GLU A 52 2.34 -11.83 -12.08
CA GLU A 52 2.58 -10.67 -12.92
C GLU A 52 2.69 -9.44 -12.01
N ILE A 53 3.94 -9.00 -11.75
CA ILE A 53 4.22 -7.88 -10.86
C ILE A 53 4.36 -6.58 -11.63
N HIS A 54 3.85 -5.49 -11.04
CA HIS A 54 4.01 -4.13 -11.50
C HIS A 54 4.46 -3.25 -10.33
N GLY A 55 5.23 -2.22 -10.63
CA GLY A 55 5.65 -1.22 -9.65
C GLY A 55 5.61 0.18 -10.21
N ILE A 56 5.16 1.13 -9.39
CA ILE A 56 5.31 2.56 -9.66
C ILE A 56 5.93 3.25 -8.45
N ASP A 57 6.77 4.21 -8.71
CA ASP A 57 7.33 5.13 -7.71
C ASP A 57 7.70 6.45 -8.39
N ILE A 58 7.80 7.53 -7.61
CA ILE A 58 8.28 8.83 -8.09
C ILE A 58 9.81 8.89 -8.18
N CYS A 59 10.52 7.97 -7.49
CA CYS A 59 11.96 7.88 -7.47
C CYS A 59 12.47 7.09 -8.69
N THR A 60 13.16 7.78 -9.59
CA THR A 60 13.72 7.18 -10.82
C THR A 60 14.75 6.11 -10.49
N GLU A 61 15.62 6.33 -9.52
CA GLU A 61 16.68 5.43 -9.11
C GLU A 61 16.12 4.10 -8.59
N ASP A 62 15.05 4.16 -7.78
CA ASP A 62 14.35 2.99 -7.28
C ASP A 62 13.71 2.17 -8.41
N ILE A 63 13.08 2.84 -9.38
CA ILE A 63 12.48 2.18 -10.53
C ILE A 63 13.53 1.52 -11.42
N GLU A 64 14.66 2.17 -11.69
CA GLU A 64 15.75 1.55 -12.46
C GLU A 64 16.32 0.33 -11.71
N TYR A 65 16.50 0.41 -10.41
CA TYR A 65 16.87 -0.75 -9.60
C TYR A 65 15.84 -1.89 -9.68
N CYS A 66 14.55 -1.58 -9.62
CA CYS A 66 13.49 -2.59 -9.81
C CYS A 66 13.58 -3.27 -11.18
N LYS A 67 13.85 -2.51 -12.26
CA LYS A 67 14.02 -3.06 -13.62
C LYS A 67 15.21 -4.02 -13.71
N GLU A 68 16.28 -3.75 -12.96
CA GLU A 68 17.44 -4.64 -12.90
C GLU A 68 17.12 -5.96 -12.20
N ILE A 69 16.55 -5.90 -10.98
CA ILE A 69 16.30 -7.10 -10.17
C ILE A 69 15.10 -7.93 -10.66
N TYR A 70 14.13 -7.30 -11.34
CA TYR A 70 12.95 -7.94 -11.93
C TYR A 70 13.03 -7.98 -13.46
N SER A 71 14.20 -8.33 -13.99
CA SER A 71 14.58 -8.20 -15.40
C SER A 71 13.60 -8.83 -16.41
N THR A 72 12.96 -9.96 -16.07
CA THR A 72 11.95 -10.60 -16.95
C THR A 72 10.63 -9.85 -17.03
N GLN A 73 10.40 -8.91 -16.12
CA GLN A 73 9.19 -8.07 -16.04
C GLN A 73 9.51 -6.57 -15.96
N LYS A 74 10.70 -6.16 -16.40
CA LYS A 74 11.20 -4.78 -16.29
C LYS A 74 10.29 -3.73 -16.90
N GLU A 75 9.54 -4.05 -17.95
CA GLU A 75 8.60 -3.13 -18.62
C GLU A 75 7.37 -2.80 -17.76
N ASN A 76 7.16 -3.52 -16.66
CA ASN A 76 6.07 -3.31 -15.73
C ASN A 76 6.41 -2.25 -14.64
N PHE A 77 7.64 -1.73 -14.63
CA PHE A 77 8.09 -0.72 -13.66
C PHE A 77 8.18 0.65 -14.31
N ARG A 78 7.53 1.65 -13.68
CA ARG A 78 7.40 3.00 -14.27
C ARG A 78 7.57 4.07 -13.20
N VAL A 79 8.27 5.16 -13.59
CA VAL A 79 8.28 6.38 -12.78
C VAL A 79 6.92 7.05 -12.94
N SER A 80 6.15 7.12 -11.84
CA SER A 80 4.82 7.74 -11.82
C SER A 80 4.39 8.02 -10.39
N SER A 81 3.68 9.12 -10.16
CA SER A 81 2.87 9.28 -8.96
C SER A 81 1.57 8.46 -9.06
N ILE A 82 0.88 8.27 -7.92
CA ILE A 82 -0.40 7.53 -7.91
C ILE A 82 -1.45 8.26 -8.73
N GLU A 83 -1.51 9.58 -8.66
CA GLU A 83 -2.49 10.42 -9.36
C GLU A 83 -2.33 10.38 -10.89
N GLU A 84 -1.14 10.02 -11.37
CA GLU A 84 -0.78 10.00 -12.79
C GLU A 84 -0.74 8.58 -13.38
N ILE A 85 -1.21 7.58 -12.64
CA ILE A 85 -1.29 6.19 -13.11
C ILE A 85 -2.03 6.11 -14.45
N LYS A 86 -1.40 5.43 -15.42
CA LYS A 86 -1.93 5.26 -16.80
C LYS A 86 -2.27 3.78 -17.09
N TYR A 87 -2.69 3.03 -16.11
CA TYR A 87 -3.26 1.70 -16.35
C TYR A 87 -4.74 1.81 -16.71
N LYS A 88 -5.24 0.82 -17.46
CA LYS A 88 -6.67 0.70 -17.74
C LYS A 88 -7.43 0.36 -16.46
N SER A 89 -8.69 0.76 -16.37
CA SER A 89 -9.58 0.33 -15.29
C SER A 89 -9.63 -1.19 -15.19
N ASN A 90 -9.80 -1.70 -13.98
CA ASN A 90 -9.91 -3.14 -13.70
C ASN A 90 -8.68 -3.94 -14.18
N SER A 91 -7.48 -3.41 -14.01
CA SER A 91 -6.24 -4.05 -14.47
C SER A 91 -5.65 -5.03 -13.47
N PHE A 92 -5.80 -4.78 -12.17
CA PHE A 92 -5.08 -5.50 -11.11
C PHE A 92 -6.01 -6.33 -10.23
N ASN A 93 -5.60 -7.55 -9.90
CA ASN A 93 -6.26 -8.38 -8.90
C ASN A 93 -5.98 -7.87 -7.48
N HIS A 94 -4.76 -7.38 -7.27
CA HIS A 94 -4.31 -6.87 -5.97
C HIS A 94 -3.46 -5.62 -6.14
N ILE A 95 -3.67 -4.66 -5.25
CA ILE A 95 -2.84 -3.45 -5.17
C ILE A 95 -2.29 -3.35 -3.75
N ILE A 96 -0.99 -3.12 -3.66
CA ILE A 96 -0.28 -2.78 -2.42
C ILE A 96 0.01 -1.29 -2.46
N CYS A 97 -0.33 -0.57 -1.37
CA CYS A 97 0.03 0.83 -1.17
C CYS A 97 0.56 0.98 0.27
N ASN A 98 1.85 0.75 0.42
CA ASN A 98 2.50 0.66 1.73
C ASN A 98 3.33 1.90 2.03
N ALA A 99 2.93 2.68 3.03
CA ALA A 99 3.61 3.89 3.50
C ALA A 99 3.66 5.03 2.46
N VAL A 100 2.61 5.21 1.69
CA VAL A 100 2.51 6.25 0.65
C VAL A 100 1.38 7.24 0.92
N LEU A 101 0.15 6.79 1.16
CA LEU A 101 -1.04 7.66 1.22
C LEU A 101 -0.98 8.72 2.34
N HIS A 102 -0.17 8.51 3.37
CA HIS A 102 0.03 9.52 4.43
C HIS A 102 0.89 10.72 4.01
N PHE A 103 1.41 10.73 2.77
CA PHE A 103 2.03 11.90 2.15
C PHE A 103 1.03 12.76 1.38
N ALA A 104 -0.26 12.43 1.40
CA ALA A 104 -1.28 13.30 0.86
C ALA A 104 -1.22 14.70 1.51
N LYS A 105 -1.38 15.74 0.69
CA LYS A 105 -1.28 17.14 1.12
C LYS A 105 -2.49 17.58 1.93
N ASP A 106 -3.63 16.97 1.64
CA ASP A 106 -4.93 17.24 2.23
C ASP A 106 -5.91 16.08 1.92
N PHE A 107 -7.13 16.18 2.41
CA PHE A 107 -8.16 15.18 2.18
C PHE A 107 -8.53 15.02 0.69
N THR A 108 -8.58 16.10 -0.08
CA THR A 108 -8.90 16.06 -1.50
C THR A 108 -7.83 15.29 -2.28
N HIS A 109 -6.56 15.54 -1.95
CA HIS A 109 -5.43 14.81 -2.54
C HIS A 109 -5.44 13.34 -2.16
N PHE A 110 -5.73 13.02 -0.89
CA PHE A 110 -5.88 11.63 -0.43
C PHE A 110 -6.97 10.90 -1.22
N ILE A 111 -8.15 11.51 -1.36
CA ILE A 111 -9.27 10.91 -2.12
C ILE A 111 -8.88 10.69 -3.57
N LYS A 112 -8.24 11.67 -4.22
CA LYS A 112 -7.77 11.52 -5.60
C LYS A 112 -6.83 10.34 -5.78
N MET A 113 -5.88 10.15 -4.87
CA MET A 113 -4.97 8.99 -4.88
C MET A 113 -5.75 7.69 -4.66
N PHE A 114 -6.64 7.68 -3.68
CA PHE A 114 -7.43 6.49 -3.32
C PHE A 114 -8.35 6.04 -4.45
N GLU A 115 -9.10 6.97 -5.05
CA GLU A 115 -9.99 6.69 -6.20
C GLU A 115 -9.20 6.16 -7.40
N LYS A 116 -7.98 6.69 -7.62
CA LYS A 116 -7.12 6.21 -8.71
C LYS A 116 -6.68 4.77 -8.52
N LEU A 117 -6.43 4.35 -7.27
CA LEU A 117 -6.14 2.95 -6.95
C LEU A 117 -7.39 2.07 -7.17
N LEU A 118 -8.57 2.53 -6.75
CA LEU A 118 -9.82 1.79 -6.96
C LEU A 118 -10.20 1.67 -8.44
N GLU A 119 -9.97 2.70 -9.26
CA GLU A 119 -10.25 2.67 -10.70
C GLU A 119 -9.54 1.51 -11.40
N ILE A 120 -8.30 1.23 -11.02
CA ILE A 120 -7.49 0.20 -11.67
C ILE A 120 -7.59 -1.18 -10.99
N LEU A 121 -8.26 -1.27 -9.84
CA LEU A 121 -8.53 -2.51 -9.14
C LEU A 121 -9.71 -3.23 -9.80
N LYS A 122 -9.61 -4.54 -9.98
CA LYS A 122 -10.72 -5.38 -10.48
C LYS A 122 -11.81 -5.52 -9.42
N PRO A 123 -13.08 -5.72 -9.83
CA PRO A 123 -14.09 -6.25 -8.92
C PRO A 123 -13.59 -7.53 -8.22
N GLN A 124 -13.89 -7.68 -6.94
CA GLN A 124 -13.41 -8.72 -6.05
C GLN A 124 -11.89 -8.67 -5.78
N GLY A 125 -11.18 -7.67 -6.31
CA GLY A 125 -9.77 -7.43 -6.02
C GLY A 125 -9.54 -6.82 -4.64
N THR A 126 -8.31 -6.89 -4.15
CA THR A 126 -7.95 -6.33 -2.83
C THR A 126 -6.98 -5.16 -2.92
N LEU A 127 -7.22 -4.16 -2.10
CA LEU A 127 -6.33 -3.02 -1.89
C LEU A 127 -5.76 -3.09 -0.47
N PHE A 128 -4.48 -3.43 -0.38
CA PHE A 128 -3.72 -3.38 0.86
C PHE A 128 -3.19 -1.96 1.07
N ILE A 129 -3.58 -1.33 2.17
CA ILE A 129 -3.06 -0.02 2.59
C ILE A 129 -2.38 -0.17 3.94
N ARG A 130 -1.18 0.42 4.07
CA ARG A 130 -0.56 0.65 5.36
C ARG A 130 -0.08 2.10 5.43
N MET A 131 -0.68 2.90 6.31
CA MET A 131 -0.40 4.32 6.39
C MET A 131 -0.43 4.84 7.83
N ALA A 132 0.09 6.05 8.02
CA ALA A 132 -0.01 6.72 9.30
C ALA A 132 -1.48 6.93 9.70
N SER A 133 -1.77 6.74 10.99
CA SER A 133 -3.10 6.87 11.57
C SER A 133 -3.02 7.55 12.93
N ASN A 134 -4.17 7.93 13.47
CA ASN A 134 -4.27 8.40 14.84
C ASN A 134 -4.62 7.29 15.85
N PHE A 135 -4.93 6.08 15.39
CA PHE A 135 -5.40 4.99 16.26
C PHE A 135 -4.42 4.71 17.39
N GLY A 136 -4.94 4.84 18.64
CA GLY A 136 -4.19 4.63 19.87
C GLY A 136 -3.22 5.75 20.27
N ILE A 137 -3.23 6.86 19.52
CA ILE A 137 -2.50 8.10 19.84
C ILE A 137 -3.37 9.35 19.56
N GLU A 138 -4.69 9.20 19.62
CA GLU A 138 -5.66 10.25 19.28
C GLU A 138 -5.45 11.52 20.11
N ASP A 139 -5.09 11.35 21.37
CA ASP A 139 -4.81 12.42 22.34
C ASP A 139 -3.42 13.06 22.20
N LYS A 140 -2.58 12.55 21.32
CA LYS A 140 -1.16 12.94 21.17
C LYS A 140 -0.86 13.63 19.85
N VAL A 141 -1.77 13.55 18.88
CA VAL A 141 -1.61 14.21 17.59
C VAL A 141 -2.36 15.53 17.58
N GLN A 142 -1.78 16.55 16.95
CA GLN A 142 -2.42 17.86 16.82
C GLN A 142 -3.01 17.99 15.41
N TYR A 143 -4.32 18.14 15.32
CA TYR A 143 -4.98 18.47 14.05
C TYR A 143 -4.53 19.84 13.57
N LEU A 144 -4.12 19.92 12.33
CA LEU A 144 -3.77 21.18 11.67
C LEU A 144 -4.93 21.64 10.77
N GLU A 145 -5.06 20.98 9.62
CA GLU A 145 -6.13 21.27 8.66
C GLU A 145 -6.33 20.11 7.68
N ASN A 146 -7.53 19.99 7.13
CA ASN A 146 -7.84 19.12 5.97
C ASN A 146 -7.32 17.67 6.08
N GLY A 147 -7.33 17.08 7.28
CA GLY A 147 -6.87 15.70 7.51
C GLY A 147 -5.37 15.58 7.79
N VAL A 148 -4.65 16.71 7.83
CA VAL A 148 -3.21 16.75 8.17
C VAL A 148 -3.04 17.01 9.66
N TYR A 149 -2.11 16.30 10.26
CA TYR A 149 -1.80 16.35 11.69
C TYR A 149 -0.30 16.52 11.91
N GLU A 150 0.06 17.21 12.98
CA GLU A 150 1.41 17.14 13.55
C GLU A 150 1.48 15.95 14.50
N LEU A 151 2.53 15.15 14.34
CA LEU A 151 2.82 13.97 15.16
C LEU A 151 3.76 14.33 16.31
N PRO A 152 3.79 13.56 17.42
CA PRO A 152 4.69 13.80 18.55
C PRO A 152 6.19 13.77 18.22
N ASP A 153 6.57 13.31 17.03
CA ASP A 153 7.95 13.35 16.54
C ASP A 153 8.29 14.61 15.73
N GLY A 154 7.35 15.57 15.67
CA GLY A 154 7.50 16.84 14.94
C GLY A 154 7.29 16.74 13.42
N THR A 155 6.89 15.58 12.92
CA THR A 155 6.55 15.44 11.49
C THR A 155 5.07 15.68 11.26
N THR A 156 4.71 16.18 10.07
CA THR A 156 3.32 16.33 9.64
C THR A 156 2.94 15.22 8.67
N ARG A 157 1.72 14.65 8.83
CA ARG A 157 1.18 13.61 7.95
C ARG A 157 -0.32 13.75 7.82
N PHE A 158 -0.83 13.35 6.66
CA PHE A 158 -2.25 13.00 6.54
C PHE A 158 -2.48 11.70 7.31
N LEU A 159 -3.49 11.67 8.19
CA LEU A 159 -3.75 10.50 9.02
C LEU A 159 -5.05 9.81 8.66
N LEU A 160 -5.01 8.48 8.60
CA LEU A 160 -6.22 7.66 8.64
C LEU A 160 -6.85 7.78 10.03
N THR A 161 -8.07 8.24 10.08
CA THR A 161 -8.91 8.29 11.29
C THR A 161 -10.09 7.35 11.16
N GLN A 162 -10.79 7.04 12.26
CA GLN A 162 -12.02 6.25 12.20
C GLN A 162 -13.05 6.91 11.27
N HIS A 163 -13.22 8.22 11.35
CA HIS A 163 -14.14 8.97 10.49
C HIS A 163 -13.81 8.81 8.99
N ILE A 164 -12.54 8.91 8.61
CA ILE A 164 -12.11 8.70 7.21
C ILE A 164 -12.39 7.26 6.79
N LEU A 165 -12.08 6.27 7.63
CA LEU A 165 -12.35 4.87 7.33
C LEU A 165 -13.84 4.61 7.11
N ASP A 166 -14.71 5.12 8.00
CA ASP A 166 -16.15 4.96 7.90
C ASP A 166 -16.69 5.62 6.61
N ASN A 167 -16.18 6.79 6.25
CA ASN A 167 -16.55 7.47 5.00
C ASN A 167 -16.14 6.64 3.78
N LEU A 168 -14.91 6.09 3.75
CA LEU A 168 -14.47 5.24 2.64
C LEU A 168 -15.37 4.01 2.47
N LEU A 169 -15.77 3.38 3.56
CA LEU A 169 -16.66 2.21 3.52
C LEU A 169 -18.09 2.56 3.14
N SER A 170 -18.57 3.78 3.44
CA SER A 170 -19.92 4.22 3.08
C SER A 170 -20.03 4.76 1.65
N GLU A 171 -18.97 5.42 1.15
CA GLU A 171 -18.98 6.09 -0.15
C GLU A 171 -18.58 5.15 -1.30
N TYR A 172 -17.74 4.16 -1.01
CA TYR A 172 -17.25 3.21 -2.00
C TYR A 172 -17.74 1.81 -1.70
N ASN A 173 -17.96 1.00 -2.74
CA ASN A 173 -18.42 -0.38 -2.59
C ASN A 173 -17.28 -1.28 -2.09
N LEU A 174 -16.88 -1.08 -0.83
CA LEU A 174 -15.75 -1.73 -0.18
C LEU A 174 -16.17 -2.48 1.07
N THR A 175 -15.53 -3.63 1.28
CA THR A 175 -15.53 -4.33 2.57
C THR A 175 -14.12 -4.42 3.12
N VAL A 176 -13.99 -4.68 4.44
CA VAL A 176 -12.69 -4.89 5.09
C VAL A 176 -12.48 -6.40 5.24
N GLU A 177 -11.45 -6.92 4.60
CA GLU A 177 -11.12 -8.37 4.57
C GLU A 177 -10.74 -8.96 5.93
N GLU A 178 -10.28 -8.13 6.87
CA GLU A 178 -9.86 -8.56 8.19
C GLU A 178 -9.82 -7.41 9.20
N ILE A 179 -9.72 -7.74 10.48
CA ILE A 179 -9.54 -6.75 11.56
C ILE A 179 -8.30 -5.89 11.28
N LEU A 180 -8.44 -4.57 11.45
CA LEU A 180 -7.35 -3.61 11.30
C LEU A 180 -6.18 -3.96 12.22
N LYS A 181 -4.97 -3.80 11.72
CA LYS A 181 -3.74 -4.01 12.49
C LYS A 181 -3.01 -2.70 12.66
N THR A 182 -2.84 -2.27 13.88
CA THR A 182 -2.16 -1.01 14.21
C THR A 182 -0.87 -1.28 14.98
N THR A 183 0.21 -0.62 14.56
CA THR A 183 1.50 -0.63 15.25
C THR A 183 1.78 0.76 15.79
N ILE A 184 1.94 0.88 17.10
CA ILE A 184 2.30 2.12 17.78
C ILE A 184 3.79 2.06 18.16
N VAL A 185 4.56 3.05 17.72
CA VAL A 185 5.99 3.14 18.01
C VAL A 185 6.24 4.26 19.02
N HIS A 186 6.61 3.89 20.25
CA HIS A 186 6.96 4.78 21.35
C HIS A 186 5.93 5.90 21.63
N ASN A 187 4.66 5.66 21.36
CA ASN A 187 3.59 6.67 21.43
C ASN A 187 3.83 7.93 20.58
N LYS A 188 4.69 7.85 19.58
CA LYS A 188 5.03 8.97 18.68
C LYS A 188 4.47 8.80 17.29
N ARG A 189 4.27 7.56 16.86
CA ARG A 189 3.73 7.21 15.55
C ARG A 189 2.78 6.04 15.67
N SER A 190 1.73 6.08 14.90
CA SER A 190 0.83 4.95 14.68
C SER A 190 0.74 4.67 13.19
N MET A 191 0.84 3.39 12.82
CA MET A 191 0.70 2.90 11.45
C MET A 191 -0.38 1.84 11.42
N THR A 192 -1.41 2.04 10.62
CA THR A 192 -2.52 1.09 10.50
C THR A 192 -2.51 0.42 9.13
N THR A 193 -2.72 -0.89 9.15
CA THR A 193 -2.93 -1.73 7.97
C THR A 193 -4.40 -2.01 7.82
N VAL A 194 -4.94 -1.74 6.63
CA VAL A 194 -6.30 -2.07 6.20
C VAL A 194 -6.19 -2.84 4.89
N VAL A 195 -6.94 -3.92 4.76
CA VAL A 195 -7.09 -4.65 3.49
C VAL A 195 -8.54 -4.51 3.06
N PHE A 196 -8.76 -3.66 2.06
CA PHE A 196 -10.06 -3.49 1.45
C PHE A 196 -10.28 -4.53 0.34
N LYS A 197 -11.52 -4.94 0.16
CA LYS A 197 -11.98 -5.70 -0.99
C LYS A 197 -13.03 -4.86 -1.73
N LEU A 198 -12.87 -4.74 -3.04
CA LEU A 198 -13.84 -4.10 -3.93
C LEU A 198 -14.94 -5.11 -4.29
N GLU A 199 -16.18 -4.83 -3.91
CA GLU A 199 -17.32 -5.72 -4.19
C GLU A 199 -17.84 -5.58 -5.64
#